data_e8125fcfd3ddb23650a63078cf9782fd
#
_entry.id   e8125fcfd3ddb23650a63078cf9782fd
#
_cell.length_a   1.000
_cell.length_b   1.000
_cell.length_c   1.000
_cell.angle_alpha   90.00
_cell.angle_beta   90.00
_cell.angle_gamma   90.00
#
_symmetry.space_group_name_H-M   'P 1'
#
loop_
_entity.id
_entity.type
_entity.pdbx_description
1 polymer ?
#
loop_
_entity_poly.entity_id
_entity_poly.type
_entity_poly.pdbx_seq_one_letter_code
_entity_poly.pdbx_strand_id
1 'polypeptide(L)'
;IQHNYSDIINILKSDMHPPLYFLSLKTFCCIFGYSITATKIFSAIGYIATLFLGCTIIKKHYGSKTSIIYMLTVGAVPMMLYFSVQQRSYSWSIFFVTLCFIESLLFIANKKFYHCILFAIAGLGAAYNHIYALLAVAIIFAFANIYVLIKGRNLFKRVIIADLIMVAG
;
A
#
# COMPACT_ATOMS: atom_id res chain seq x y z
N ILE A 1 -6.83 -12.04 -17.02
CA ILE A 1 -5.49 -12.48 -16.53
C ILE A 1 -4.81 -13.41 -17.55
N GLN A 2 -5.55 -14.20 -18.32
CA GLN A 2 -4.98 -15.08 -19.37
C GLN A 2 -4.54 -14.33 -20.65
N HIS A 3 -4.97 -13.07 -20.83
CA HIS A 3 -4.55 -12.19 -21.93
C HIS A 3 -3.08 -11.77 -21.80
N ASN A 4 -2.48 -11.27 -22.88
CA ASN A 4 -1.15 -10.67 -22.85
C ASN A 4 -1.12 -9.41 -21.99
N TYR A 5 0.06 -8.98 -21.52
CA TYR A 5 0.19 -7.79 -20.66
C TYR A 5 -0.36 -6.52 -21.34
N SER A 6 -0.10 -6.35 -22.64
CA SER A 6 -0.64 -5.23 -23.45
C SER A 6 -2.16 -5.23 -23.49
N ASP A 7 -2.78 -6.39 -23.66
CA ASP A 7 -4.23 -6.52 -23.72
C ASP A 7 -4.87 -6.21 -22.37
N ILE A 8 -4.25 -6.67 -21.28
CA ILE A 8 -4.70 -6.33 -19.91
C ILE A 8 -4.67 -4.81 -19.71
N ILE A 9 -3.59 -4.13 -20.10
CA ILE A 9 -3.48 -2.67 -19.97
C ILE A 9 -4.58 -1.98 -20.80
N ASN A 10 -4.84 -2.43 -22.02
CA ASN A 10 -5.88 -1.84 -22.86
C ASN A 10 -7.29 -2.03 -22.28
N ILE A 11 -7.60 -3.23 -21.74
CA ILE A 11 -8.86 -3.51 -21.05
C ILE A 11 -9.01 -2.61 -19.82
N LEU A 12 -7.95 -2.49 -18.99
CA LEU A 12 -7.97 -1.69 -17.78
C LEU A 12 -8.14 -0.18 -18.05
N LYS A 13 -7.61 0.32 -19.17
CA LYS A 13 -7.83 1.71 -19.61
C LYS A 13 -9.30 2.01 -19.88
N SER A 14 -10.03 1.06 -20.48
CA SER A 14 -11.47 1.21 -20.75
C SER A 14 -12.31 1.06 -19.49
N ASP A 15 -11.83 0.30 -18.49
CA ASP A 15 -12.55 -0.04 -17.27
C ASP A 15 -12.17 0.85 -16.08
N MET A 16 -11.29 1.84 -16.29
CA MET A 16 -10.79 2.78 -15.28
C MET A 16 -10.21 2.11 -14.01
N HIS A 17 -9.71 0.88 -14.14
CA HIS A 17 -9.08 0.17 -13.03
C HIS A 17 -7.56 0.36 -13.03
N PRO A 18 -6.95 0.72 -11.88
CA PRO A 18 -5.50 0.81 -11.78
C PRO A 18 -4.82 -0.53 -12.08
N PRO A 19 -3.68 -0.54 -12.78
CA PRO A 19 -3.13 -1.75 -13.39
C PRO A 19 -2.32 -2.64 -12.45
N LEU A 20 -1.80 -2.11 -11.33
CA LEU A 20 -0.80 -2.79 -10.51
C LEU A 20 -1.25 -4.16 -10.01
N TYR A 21 -2.46 -4.24 -9.46
CA TYR A 21 -3.00 -5.51 -8.98
C TYR A 21 -3.07 -6.58 -10.07
N PHE A 22 -3.64 -6.23 -11.21
CA PHE A 22 -3.87 -7.18 -12.29
C PHE A 22 -2.57 -7.65 -12.95
N LEU A 23 -1.60 -6.75 -13.12
CA LEU A 23 -0.28 -7.10 -13.66
C LEU A 23 0.51 -7.98 -12.69
N SER A 24 0.48 -7.64 -11.40
CA SER A 24 1.13 -8.43 -10.34
C SER A 24 0.48 -9.81 -10.19
N LEU A 25 -0.86 -9.87 -10.21
CA LEU A 25 -1.60 -11.13 -10.18
C LEU A 25 -1.29 -11.99 -11.41
N LYS A 26 -1.22 -11.40 -12.61
CA LYS A 26 -0.82 -12.13 -13.82
C LYS A 26 0.58 -12.71 -13.66
N THR A 27 1.55 -11.92 -13.22
CA THR A 27 2.92 -12.37 -12.99
C THR A 27 2.96 -13.53 -11.98
N PHE A 28 2.20 -13.42 -10.88
CA PHE A 28 2.07 -14.49 -9.90
C PHE A 28 1.50 -15.78 -10.51
N CYS A 29 0.42 -15.66 -11.29
CA CYS A 29 -0.19 -16.82 -11.96
C CYS A 29 0.70 -17.43 -13.06
N CYS A 30 1.56 -16.66 -13.71
CA CYS A 30 2.56 -17.21 -14.64
C CYS A 30 3.56 -18.12 -13.93
N ILE A 31 3.88 -17.85 -12.66
CA ILE A 31 4.84 -18.62 -11.86
C ILE A 31 4.18 -19.82 -11.19
N PHE A 32 3.00 -19.62 -10.59
CA PHE A 32 2.33 -20.62 -9.74
C PHE A 32 1.15 -21.33 -10.42
N GLY A 33 0.89 -21.03 -11.68
CA GLY A 33 -0.21 -21.59 -12.45
C GLY A 33 -1.52 -20.77 -12.34
N TYR A 34 -2.35 -20.88 -13.38
CA TYR A 34 -3.64 -20.20 -13.46
C TYR A 34 -4.73 -21.04 -12.79
N SER A 35 -5.01 -20.75 -11.53
CA SER A 35 -6.10 -21.40 -10.78
C SER A 35 -6.81 -20.39 -9.86
N ILE A 36 -8.05 -20.71 -9.48
CA ILE A 36 -8.81 -19.94 -8.49
C ILE A 36 -8.06 -19.90 -7.16
N THR A 37 -7.41 -20.99 -6.80
CA THR A 37 -6.60 -21.08 -5.57
C THR A 37 -5.41 -20.13 -5.63
N ALA A 38 -4.66 -20.09 -6.73
CA ALA A 38 -3.52 -19.18 -6.88
C ALA A 38 -3.95 -17.71 -6.76
N THR A 39 -5.06 -17.32 -7.38
CA THR A 39 -5.57 -15.94 -7.29
C THR A 39 -6.02 -15.56 -5.88
N LYS A 40 -6.63 -16.49 -5.13
CA LYS A 40 -6.98 -16.28 -3.72
C LYS A 40 -5.75 -16.18 -2.83
N ILE A 41 -4.74 -17.04 -3.05
CA ILE A 41 -3.46 -16.98 -2.33
C ILE A 41 -2.79 -15.63 -2.54
N PHE A 42 -2.75 -15.12 -3.77
CA PHE A 42 -2.19 -13.80 -4.05
C PHE A 42 -2.87 -12.69 -3.23
N SER A 43 -4.19 -12.71 -3.12
CA SER A 43 -4.94 -11.76 -2.28
C SER A 43 -4.65 -11.96 -0.79
N ALA A 44 -4.56 -13.23 -0.32
CA ALA A 44 -4.24 -13.54 1.06
C ALA A 44 -2.82 -13.06 1.47
N ILE A 45 -1.85 -13.09 0.54
CA ILE A 45 -0.50 -12.55 0.77
C ILE A 45 -0.56 -11.06 1.15
N GLY A 46 -1.40 -10.26 0.48
CA GLY A 46 -1.58 -8.84 0.83
C GLY A 46 -2.08 -8.64 2.27
N TYR A 47 -3.01 -9.48 2.72
CA TYR A 47 -3.49 -9.45 4.10
C TYR A 47 -2.42 -9.89 5.11
N ILE A 48 -1.70 -10.99 4.82
CA ILE A 48 -0.59 -11.46 5.66
C ILE A 48 0.51 -10.40 5.74
N ALA A 49 0.84 -9.74 4.62
CA ALA A 49 1.80 -8.65 4.59
C ALA A 49 1.35 -7.47 5.50
N THR A 50 0.04 -7.16 5.52
CA THR A 50 -0.50 -6.14 6.44
C THR A 50 -0.30 -6.54 7.90
N LEU A 51 -0.61 -7.78 8.29
CA LEU A 51 -0.34 -8.28 9.65
C LEU A 51 1.16 -8.26 9.97
N PHE A 52 2.01 -8.59 9.00
CA PHE A 52 3.47 -8.61 9.17
C PHE A 52 4.06 -7.23 9.47
N LEU A 53 3.42 -6.13 9.04
CA LEU A 53 3.80 -4.78 9.47
C LEU A 53 3.74 -4.63 11.00
N GLY A 54 2.80 -5.30 11.65
CA GLY A 54 2.70 -5.36 13.11
C GLY A 54 3.93 -5.97 13.77
N CYS A 55 4.36 -7.13 13.29
CA CYS A 55 5.51 -7.86 13.81
C CYS A 55 6.86 -7.17 13.54
N THR A 56 6.93 -6.32 12.54
CA THR A 56 8.16 -5.70 12.05
C THR A 56 8.22 -4.21 12.39
N ILE A 57 7.68 -3.36 11.54
CA ILE A 57 7.83 -1.91 11.64
C ILE A 57 7.16 -1.38 12.91
N ILE A 58 5.92 -1.80 13.18
CA ILE A 58 5.16 -1.29 14.33
C ILE A 58 5.82 -1.75 15.64
N LYS A 59 6.18 -3.03 15.75
CA LYS A 59 6.89 -3.54 16.93
C LYS A 59 8.19 -2.79 17.19
N LYS A 60 8.97 -2.54 16.13
CA LYS A 60 10.28 -1.88 16.23
C LYS A 60 10.16 -0.42 16.68
N HIS A 61 9.18 0.32 16.19
CA HIS A 61 9.09 1.77 16.40
C HIS A 61 8.09 2.21 17.47
N TYR A 62 7.06 1.39 17.73
CA TYR A 62 5.97 1.71 18.66
C TYR A 62 5.84 0.70 19.82
N GLY A 63 6.67 -0.33 19.83
CA GLY A 63 6.74 -1.32 20.90
C GLY A 63 5.74 -2.48 20.78
N SER A 64 5.95 -3.51 21.63
CA SER A 64 5.21 -4.78 21.55
C SER A 64 3.71 -4.63 21.86
N LYS A 65 3.34 -3.74 22.78
CA LYS A 65 1.91 -3.52 23.12
C LYS A 65 1.13 -3.00 21.91
N THR A 66 1.66 -1.96 21.23
CA THR A 66 1.04 -1.38 20.03
C THR A 66 0.99 -2.42 18.91
N SER A 67 2.05 -3.20 18.75
CA SER A 67 2.11 -4.29 17.77
C SER A 67 1.00 -5.33 17.98
N ILE A 68 0.80 -5.79 19.23
CA ILE A 68 -0.23 -6.78 19.56
C ILE A 68 -1.64 -6.19 19.30
N ILE A 69 -1.90 -4.97 19.76
CA ILE A 69 -3.19 -4.30 19.54
C ILE A 69 -3.47 -4.17 18.04
N TYR A 70 -2.49 -3.71 17.26
CA TYR A 70 -2.62 -3.60 15.80
C TYR A 70 -2.96 -4.95 15.17
N MET A 71 -2.20 -6.01 15.48
CA MET A 71 -2.43 -7.34 14.90
C MET A 71 -3.80 -7.92 15.28
N LEU A 72 -4.22 -7.74 16.53
CA LEU A 72 -5.55 -8.16 16.99
C LEU A 72 -6.64 -7.36 16.27
N THR A 73 -6.49 -6.05 16.13
CA THR A 73 -7.45 -5.21 15.43
C THR A 73 -7.59 -5.63 13.96
N VAL A 74 -6.47 -5.73 13.24
CA VAL A 74 -6.49 -6.14 11.83
C VAL A 74 -7.00 -7.57 11.67
N GLY A 75 -6.61 -8.49 12.58
CA GLY A 75 -7.01 -9.89 12.56
C GLY A 75 -8.46 -10.12 12.94
N ALA A 76 -9.03 -9.28 13.82
CA ALA A 76 -10.40 -9.44 14.32
C ALA A 76 -11.48 -8.77 13.44
N VAL A 77 -11.09 -7.90 12.49
CA VAL A 77 -12.07 -7.23 11.61
C VAL A 77 -12.58 -8.20 10.54
N PRO A 78 -13.87 -8.63 10.57
CA PRO A 78 -14.40 -9.66 9.66
C PRO A 78 -14.25 -9.25 8.18
N MET A 79 -14.38 -7.95 7.88
CA MET A 79 -14.25 -7.42 6.52
C MET A 79 -12.84 -7.61 5.96
N MET A 80 -11.81 -7.52 6.80
CA MET A 80 -10.41 -7.78 6.40
C MET A 80 -10.22 -9.24 6.00
N LEU A 81 -10.76 -10.17 6.78
CA LEU A 81 -10.74 -11.60 6.48
C LEU A 81 -11.52 -11.90 5.19
N TYR A 82 -12.70 -11.31 5.03
CA TYR A 82 -13.51 -11.46 3.82
C TYR A 82 -12.74 -10.98 2.57
N PHE A 83 -12.12 -9.82 2.61
CA PHE A 83 -11.34 -9.30 1.48
C PHE A 83 -10.04 -10.07 1.22
N SER A 84 -9.49 -10.77 2.22
CA SER A 84 -8.27 -11.56 2.03
C SER A 84 -8.44 -12.75 1.09
N VAL A 85 -9.67 -13.27 0.96
CA VAL A 85 -9.97 -14.41 0.09
C VAL A 85 -10.67 -14.01 -1.22
N GLN A 86 -10.96 -12.74 -1.39
CA GLN A 86 -11.50 -12.23 -2.65
C GLN A 86 -10.38 -12.02 -3.68
N GLN A 87 -10.68 -12.34 -4.94
CA GLN A 87 -9.79 -12.13 -6.08
C GLN A 87 -9.83 -10.66 -6.53
N ARG A 88 -9.59 -9.74 -5.59
CA ARG A 88 -9.64 -8.29 -5.79
C ARG A 88 -8.49 -7.59 -5.11
N SER A 89 -8.24 -6.36 -5.51
CA SER A 89 -7.11 -5.53 -5.04
C SER A 89 -7.21 -5.06 -3.58
N TYR A 90 -8.29 -5.34 -2.85
CA TYR A 90 -8.55 -4.74 -1.54
C TYR A 90 -7.49 -5.03 -0.48
N SER A 91 -7.05 -6.29 -0.35
CA SER A 91 -6.03 -6.67 0.64
C SER A 91 -4.68 -5.98 0.40
N TRP A 92 -4.26 -5.87 -0.85
CA TRP A 92 -3.06 -5.14 -1.24
C TRP A 92 -3.23 -3.62 -1.07
N SER A 93 -4.43 -3.08 -1.31
CA SER A 93 -4.73 -1.67 -1.05
C SER A 93 -4.57 -1.33 0.43
N ILE A 94 -5.10 -2.19 1.31
CA ILE A 94 -4.96 -2.03 2.76
C ILE A 94 -3.48 -2.06 3.16
N PHE A 95 -2.71 -2.99 2.62
CA PHE A 95 -1.27 -3.08 2.86
C PHE A 95 -0.55 -1.78 2.48
N PHE A 96 -0.72 -1.31 1.25
CA PHE A 96 -0.04 -0.11 0.77
C PHE A 96 -0.46 1.16 1.50
N VAL A 97 -1.75 1.34 1.78
CA VAL A 97 -2.25 2.50 2.53
C VAL A 97 -1.71 2.48 3.96
N THR A 98 -1.72 1.32 4.61
CA THR A 98 -1.18 1.18 5.97
C THR A 98 0.33 1.45 6.02
N LEU A 99 1.08 0.90 5.07
CA LEU A 99 2.53 1.14 4.96
C LEU A 99 2.81 2.62 4.70
N CYS A 100 2.08 3.24 3.78
CA CYS A 100 2.18 4.67 3.49
C CYS A 100 1.93 5.52 4.75
N PHE A 101 0.89 5.22 5.52
CA PHE A 101 0.58 5.92 6.76
C PHE A 101 1.69 5.77 7.81
N ILE A 102 2.15 4.53 8.06
CA ILE A 102 3.23 4.27 9.02
C ILE A 102 4.51 4.99 8.61
N GLU A 103 4.91 4.91 7.34
CA GLU A 103 6.14 5.53 6.85
C GLU A 103 6.05 7.06 6.85
N SER A 104 4.87 7.66 6.64
CA SER A 104 4.66 9.10 6.78
C SER A 104 4.91 9.57 8.22
N LEU A 105 4.41 8.84 9.22
CA LEU A 105 4.65 9.12 10.63
C LEU A 105 6.13 8.96 11.01
N LEU A 106 6.78 7.90 10.53
CA LEU A 106 8.21 7.66 10.77
C LEU A 106 9.09 8.68 10.06
N PHE A 107 8.72 9.13 8.88
CA PHE A 107 9.40 10.21 8.18
C PHE A 107 9.35 11.51 9.00
N ILE A 108 8.20 11.87 9.51
CA ILE A 108 8.01 13.07 10.35
C ILE A 108 8.80 12.94 11.67
N ALA A 109 8.71 11.78 12.34
CA ALA A 109 9.35 11.56 13.64
C ALA A 109 10.87 11.44 13.55
N ASN A 110 11.37 10.58 12.65
CA ASN A 110 12.78 10.23 12.56
C ASN A 110 13.57 11.12 11.60
N LYS A 111 12.90 11.85 10.70
CA LYS A 111 13.50 12.72 9.69
C LYS A 111 14.49 12.02 8.77
N LYS A 112 14.41 10.69 8.62
CA LYS A 112 15.31 9.91 7.78
C LYS A 112 14.81 9.85 6.36
N PHE A 113 15.72 9.99 5.39
CA PHE A 113 15.36 10.07 3.97
C PHE A 113 14.76 8.77 3.43
N TYR A 114 15.19 7.61 3.91
CA TYR A 114 14.61 6.34 3.45
C TYR A 114 13.12 6.20 3.80
N HIS A 115 12.65 6.75 4.95
CA HIS A 115 11.21 6.78 5.26
C HIS A 115 10.42 7.64 4.25
N CYS A 116 11.01 8.73 3.78
CA CYS A 116 10.42 9.55 2.72
C CYS A 116 10.24 8.75 1.41
N ILE A 117 11.25 7.99 1.01
CA ILE A 117 11.20 7.15 -0.19
C ILE A 117 10.18 6.02 -0.02
N LEU A 118 10.17 5.32 1.13
CA LEU A 118 9.20 4.26 1.40
C LEU A 118 7.77 4.80 1.45
N PHE A 119 7.56 5.98 2.03
CA PHE A 119 6.31 6.71 2.03
C PHE A 119 5.80 6.96 0.60
N ALA A 120 6.67 7.47 -0.29
CA ALA A 120 6.32 7.72 -1.68
C ALA A 120 6.02 6.43 -2.46
N ILE A 121 6.87 5.40 -2.33
CA ILE A 121 6.67 4.10 -3.00
C ILE A 121 5.38 3.42 -2.53
N ALA A 122 5.09 3.44 -1.23
CA ALA A 122 3.85 2.89 -0.70
C ALA A 122 2.63 3.68 -1.20
N GLY A 123 2.75 5.00 -1.31
CA GLY A 123 1.72 5.86 -1.90
C GLY A 123 1.44 5.50 -3.36
N LEU A 124 2.48 5.37 -4.19
CA LEU A 124 2.35 4.89 -5.57
C LEU A 124 1.72 3.49 -5.64
N GLY A 125 2.20 2.56 -4.81
CA GLY A 125 1.62 1.22 -4.74
C GLY A 125 0.12 1.25 -4.47
N ALA A 126 -0.34 2.10 -3.55
CA ALA A 126 -1.76 2.29 -3.25
C ALA A 126 -2.52 2.90 -4.43
N ALA A 127 -1.99 3.97 -5.03
CA ALA A 127 -2.61 4.69 -6.13
C ALA A 127 -2.83 3.79 -7.36
N TYR A 128 -1.79 3.03 -7.74
CA TYR A 128 -1.86 2.10 -8.87
C TYR A 128 -2.56 0.78 -8.57
N ASN A 129 -2.95 0.55 -7.31
CA ASN A 129 -3.66 -0.66 -6.91
C ASN A 129 -5.19 -0.47 -6.90
N HIS A 130 -5.70 0.69 -6.42
CA HIS A 130 -7.14 0.93 -6.32
C HIS A 130 -7.47 2.42 -6.19
N ILE A 131 -8.54 2.89 -6.86
CA ILE A 131 -8.93 4.31 -6.87
C ILE A 131 -9.24 4.85 -5.46
N TYR A 132 -9.91 4.08 -4.59
CA TYR A 132 -10.15 4.53 -3.21
C TYR A 132 -8.88 4.54 -2.36
N ALA A 133 -7.89 3.70 -2.69
CA ALA A 133 -6.58 3.77 -2.04
C ALA A 133 -5.82 5.03 -2.46
N LEU A 134 -5.94 5.47 -3.73
CA LEU A 134 -5.43 6.77 -4.17
C LEU A 134 -6.01 7.92 -3.34
N LEU A 135 -7.32 7.94 -3.11
CA LEU A 135 -7.94 8.97 -2.27
C LEU A 135 -7.40 8.96 -0.83
N ALA A 136 -7.26 7.76 -0.25
CA ALA A 136 -6.73 7.60 1.09
C ALA A 136 -5.28 8.13 1.20
N VAL A 137 -4.40 7.75 0.26
CA VAL A 137 -3.01 8.23 0.30
C VAL A 137 -2.90 9.72 -0.03
N ALA A 138 -3.76 10.28 -0.89
CA ALA A 138 -3.81 11.71 -1.14
C ALA A 138 -4.07 12.50 0.15
N ILE A 139 -4.97 12.01 1.01
CA ILE A 139 -5.23 12.59 2.34
C ILE A 139 -3.97 12.49 3.22
N ILE A 140 -3.29 11.33 3.25
CA ILE A 140 -2.07 11.15 4.04
C ILE A 140 -0.97 12.12 3.57
N PHE A 141 -0.78 12.27 2.25
CA PHE A 141 0.16 13.23 1.67
C PHE A 141 -0.20 14.67 2.03
N ALA A 142 -1.48 15.05 1.94
CA ALA A 142 -1.94 16.38 2.34
C ALA A 142 -1.60 16.68 3.81
N PHE A 143 -1.87 15.75 4.72
CA PHE A 143 -1.53 15.92 6.14
C PHE A 143 -0.03 16.02 6.37
N ALA A 144 0.79 15.19 5.70
CA ALA A 144 2.25 15.25 5.79
C ALA A 144 2.78 16.61 5.30
N ASN A 145 2.26 17.11 4.17
CA ASN A 145 2.62 18.41 3.62
C ASN A 145 2.24 19.56 4.58
N ILE A 146 1.00 19.57 5.08
CA ILE A 146 0.54 20.59 6.04
C ILE A 146 1.43 20.59 7.29
N TYR A 147 1.72 19.42 7.84
CA TYR A 147 2.61 19.31 9.01
C TYR A 147 4.00 19.88 8.73
N VAL A 148 4.59 19.55 7.59
CA VAL A 148 5.93 20.02 7.18
C VAL A 148 5.93 21.54 7.00
N LEU A 149 4.88 22.11 6.42
CA LEU A 149 4.75 23.57 6.25
C LEU A 149 4.66 24.31 7.59
N ILE A 150 3.93 23.75 8.56
CA ILE A 150 3.70 24.42 9.85
C ILE A 150 4.88 24.21 10.82
N LYS A 151 5.37 22.97 10.94
CA LYS A 151 6.30 22.59 12.00
C LYS A 151 7.63 21.98 11.51
N GLY A 152 7.69 21.55 10.28
CA GLY A 152 8.78 20.73 9.75
C GLY A 152 9.56 21.34 8.59
N ARG A 153 9.78 22.67 8.56
CA ARG A 153 10.45 23.37 7.45
C ARG A 153 11.76 22.74 6.98
N ASN A 154 12.49 22.10 7.86
CA ASN A 154 13.71 21.35 7.52
C ASN A 154 13.45 20.09 6.69
N LEU A 155 12.21 19.59 6.64
CA LEU A 155 11.79 18.43 5.84
C LEU A 155 11.20 18.83 4.48
N PHE A 156 11.03 20.14 4.23
CA PHE A 156 10.31 20.64 3.06
C PHE A 156 10.86 20.10 1.73
N LYS A 157 12.18 20.15 1.54
CA LYS A 157 12.81 19.59 0.32
C LYS A 157 12.56 18.11 0.14
N ARG A 158 12.47 17.34 1.24
CA ARG A 158 12.27 15.89 1.20
C ARG A 158 10.82 15.53 0.91
N VAL A 159 9.86 16.26 1.47
CA VAL A 159 8.44 16.01 1.18
C VAL A 159 8.13 16.34 -0.29
N ILE A 160 8.72 17.40 -0.85
CA ILE A 160 8.61 17.68 -2.28
C ILE A 160 9.12 16.52 -3.13
N ILE A 161 10.21 15.85 -2.72
CA ILE A 161 10.69 14.66 -3.45
C ILE A 161 9.63 13.55 -3.42
N ALA A 162 8.98 13.31 -2.27
CA ALA A 162 7.91 12.32 -2.19
C ALA A 162 6.72 12.70 -3.08
N ASP A 163 6.34 13.97 -3.09
CA ASP A 163 5.26 14.49 -3.93
C ASP A 163 5.60 14.36 -5.43
N LEU A 164 6.84 14.69 -5.81
CA LEU A 164 7.30 14.52 -7.19
C LEU A 164 7.29 13.06 -7.63
N ILE A 165 7.69 12.13 -6.76
CA ILE A 165 7.58 10.69 -7.04
C ILE A 165 6.12 10.29 -7.26
N MET A 166 5.19 10.79 -6.43
CA MET A 166 3.75 10.52 -6.57
C MET A 166 3.13 11.09 -7.84
N VAL A 167 3.59 12.26 -8.29
CA VAL A 167 3.06 12.94 -9.49
C VAL A 167 3.68 12.40 -10.78
N ALA A 168 4.95 11.99 -10.73
CA ALA A 168 5.69 11.48 -11.89
C ALA A 168 5.40 10.00 -12.20
N GLY A 169 4.92 9.24 -11.20
CA GLY A 169 4.55 7.84 -11.37
C GLY A 169 3.11 7.68 -11.77
#